data_08f94250855cae138c5f944dd5ff0312
#
_entry.id   08f94250855cae138c5f944dd5ff0312
#
_cell.length_a   1.000
_cell.length_b   1.000
_cell.length_c   1.000
_cell.angle_alpha   90.00
_cell.angle_beta   90.00
_cell.angle_gamma   90.00
#
_symmetry.space_group_name_H-M   'P 1'
#
loop_
_entity.id
_entity.type
_entity.pdbx_description
1 polymer ?
#
loop_
_entity_poly.entity_id
_entity_poly.type
_entity_poly.pdbx_seq_one_letter_code
_entity_poly.pdbx_strand_id
1 'polypeptide(L)'
;MRLSRNLRTHPLNSLDKAFLLQELERLYHTWGKEMSERGGWSALFWNNHDQPRALNRFVDIKNFRNEGATMLAASLHLSRGTPYIYMGEEIGMIDPDYDSMADYVDVESINAYQM
;
A
#
# COMPACT_ATOMS: atom_id res chain seq x y z
N MET A 1 14.06 2.07 8.20
CA MET A 1 13.92 2.84 6.96
C MET A 1 12.85 3.91 7.15
N ARG A 2 13.26 5.19 7.35
CA ARG A 2 12.45 6.28 7.94
C ARG A 2 11.79 7.20 6.88
N LEU A 3 11.13 6.66 5.87
CA LEU A 3 10.45 7.49 4.84
C LEU A 3 8.93 7.67 5.05
N SER A 4 8.32 6.87 5.92
CA SER A 4 6.85 6.84 6.04
C SER A 4 6.25 7.86 7.02
N ARG A 5 7.03 8.46 7.93
CA ARG A 5 6.48 9.38 8.93
C ARG A 5 6.25 10.83 8.45
N ASN A 6 6.95 11.29 7.42
CA ASN A 6 6.85 12.67 6.95
C ASN A 6 5.78 12.93 5.88
N LEU A 7 5.24 11.89 5.25
CA LEU A 7 4.19 12.04 4.24
C LEU A 7 2.79 12.27 4.83
N ARG A 8 2.60 12.03 6.14
CA ARG A 8 1.29 12.17 6.80
C ARG A 8 0.94 13.59 7.24
N THR A 9 1.86 14.54 7.24
CA THR A 9 1.64 15.85 7.87
C THR A 9 1.56 17.05 6.92
N HIS A 10 1.88 16.86 5.63
CA HIS A 10 1.75 17.94 4.65
C HIS A 10 1.05 17.45 3.39
N PRO A 11 0.06 18.18 2.88
CA PRO A 11 -0.50 17.90 1.57
C PRO A 11 0.63 18.00 0.53
N LEU A 12 0.81 16.93 -0.26
CA LEU A 12 1.78 16.92 -1.34
C LEU A 12 1.51 18.10 -2.29
N ASN A 13 2.53 18.86 -2.60
CA ASN A 13 2.43 19.91 -3.61
C ASN A 13 2.30 19.27 -5.02
N SER A 14 2.05 20.09 -6.03
CA SER A 14 1.86 19.59 -7.40
C SER A 14 3.11 18.92 -8.00
N LEU A 15 4.30 19.35 -7.59
CA LEU A 15 5.56 18.78 -8.05
C LEU A 15 5.80 17.40 -7.44
N ASP A 16 5.50 17.23 -6.15
CA ASP A 16 5.62 15.95 -5.48
C ASP A 16 4.66 14.91 -6.06
N LYS A 17 3.44 15.33 -6.40
CA LYS A 17 2.45 14.48 -7.07
C LYS A 17 2.90 14.06 -8.46
N ALA A 18 3.44 14.99 -9.25
CA ALA A 18 3.96 14.68 -10.59
C ALA A 18 5.14 13.71 -10.52
N PHE A 19 6.07 13.92 -9.57
CA PHE A 19 7.20 13.01 -9.35
C PHE A 19 6.73 11.60 -8.97
N LEU A 20 5.77 11.47 -8.05
CA LEU A 20 5.24 10.17 -7.63
C LEU A 20 4.54 9.44 -8.78
N LEU A 21 3.81 10.14 -9.64
CA LEU A 21 3.18 9.55 -10.82
C LEU A 21 4.22 9.06 -11.83
N GLN A 22 5.28 9.81 -12.08
CA GLN A 22 6.37 9.40 -12.96
C GLN A 22 7.11 8.16 -12.43
N GLU A 23 7.37 8.10 -11.11
CA GLU A 23 7.98 6.92 -10.50
C GLU A 23 7.06 5.69 -10.58
N LEU A 24 5.78 5.86 -10.37
CA LEU A 24 4.79 4.78 -10.53
C LEU A 24 4.76 4.28 -11.98
N GLU A 25 4.71 5.18 -12.95
CA GLU A 25 4.76 4.86 -14.38
C GLU A 25 6.04 4.10 -14.73
N ARG A 26 7.20 4.55 -14.24
CA ARG A 26 8.48 3.86 -14.42
C ARG A 26 8.47 2.45 -13.85
N LEU A 27 7.90 2.26 -12.67
CA LEU A 27 7.77 0.94 -12.04
C LEU A 27 6.87 0.01 -12.87
N TYR A 28 5.73 0.49 -13.33
CA TYR A 28 4.84 -0.28 -14.21
C TYR A 28 5.50 -0.63 -15.54
N HIS A 29 6.26 0.30 -16.11
CA HIS A 29 7.01 0.03 -17.35
C HIS A 29 8.07 -1.05 -17.12
N THR A 30 8.91 -0.91 -16.09
CA THR A 30 10.00 -1.84 -15.82
C THR A 30 9.47 -3.22 -15.45
N TRP A 31 8.59 -3.31 -14.46
CA TRP A 31 8.12 -4.60 -13.96
C TRP A 31 6.99 -5.22 -14.79
N GLY A 32 6.16 -4.41 -15.42
CA GLY A 32 5.09 -4.89 -16.29
C GLY A 32 5.60 -5.26 -17.70
N LYS A 33 6.19 -4.29 -18.38
CA LYS A 33 6.61 -4.45 -19.78
C LYS A 33 7.90 -5.24 -19.93
N GLU A 34 8.98 -4.79 -19.32
CA GLU A 34 10.31 -5.41 -19.54
C GLU A 34 10.36 -6.84 -18.99
N MET A 35 9.75 -7.09 -17.84
CA MET A 35 9.67 -8.44 -17.29
C MET A 35 8.89 -9.37 -18.22
N SER A 36 7.77 -8.88 -18.77
CA SER A 36 6.95 -9.63 -19.73
C SER A 36 7.70 -9.94 -21.03
N GLU A 37 8.44 -8.98 -21.59
CA GLU A 37 9.23 -9.15 -22.81
C GLU A 37 10.34 -10.21 -22.66
N ARG A 38 10.81 -10.41 -21.43
CA ARG A 38 11.81 -11.42 -21.07
C ARG A 38 11.22 -12.76 -20.62
N GLY A 39 9.92 -12.96 -20.81
CA GLY A 39 9.23 -14.20 -20.44
C GLY A 39 8.92 -14.33 -18.93
N GLY A 40 9.10 -13.27 -18.16
CA GLY A 40 8.75 -13.21 -16.76
C GLY A 40 7.25 -12.97 -16.53
N TRP A 41 6.79 -13.29 -15.31
CA TRP A 41 5.42 -13.08 -14.87
C TRP A 41 5.40 -12.54 -13.44
N SER A 42 4.76 -11.40 -13.22
CA SER A 42 4.80 -10.70 -11.93
C SER A 42 3.75 -11.24 -10.98
N ALA A 43 4.12 -11.37 -9.70
CA ALA A 43 3.19 -11.47 -8.58
C ALA A 43 2.85 -10.05 -8.12
N LEU A 44 1.59 -9.67 -8.22
CA LEU A 44 1.12 -8.32 -7.94
C LEU A 44 0.37 -8.29 -6.60
N PHE A 45 0.72 -7.35 -5.72
CA PHE A 45 0.01 -7.15 -4.47
C PHE A 45 0.18 -5.71 -3.94
N TRP A 46 -0.83 -5.21 -3.27
CA TRP A 46 -0.78 -3.95 -2.52
C TRP A 46 -0.52 -4.16 -1.04
N ASN A 47 -0.99 -5.27 -0.49
CA ASN A 47 -0.97 -5.56 0.94
C ASN A 47 -0.28 -6.89 1.23
N ASN A 48 0.37 -6.95 2.38
CA ASN A 48 0.89 -8.16 3.00
C ASN A 48 0.90 -7.99 4.53
N HIS A 49 1.37 -9.02 5.26
CA HIS A 49 1.42 -9.02 6.72
C HIS A 49 2.50 -8.11 7.31
N ASP A 50 3.50 -7.68 6.53
CA ASP A 50 4.65 -6.91 7.01
C ASP A 50 4.43 -5.39 6.92
N GLN A 51 3.36 -4.94 6.27
CA GLN A 51 3.17 -3.52 5.96
C GLN A 51 1.79 -3.02 6.37
N PRO A 52 1.68 -1.73 6.76
CA PRO A 52 0.38 -1.10 6.93
C PRO A 52 -0.47 -1.22 5.66
N ARG A 53 -1.78 -1.26 5.83
CA ARG A 53 -2.73 -1.36 4.72
C ARG A 53 -2.48 -0.28 3.67
N ALA A 54 -2.54 -0.65 2.39
CA ALA A 54 -2.32 0.26 1.28
C ALA A 54 -3.27 1.46 1.31
N LEU A 55 -4.51 1.27 1.75
CA LEU A 55 -5.46 2.35 1.96
C LEU A 55 -4.94 3.41 2.94
N ASN A 56 -4.36 2.99 4.07
CA ASN A 56 -3.79 3.92 5.04
C ASN A 56 -2.55 4.63 4.53
N ARG A 57 -1.84 4.02 3.57
CA ARG A 57 -0.59 4.55 3.02
C ARG A 57 -0.83 5.54 1.88
N PHE A 58 -1.81 5.29 1.03
CA PHE A 58 -1.96 5.96 -0.27
C PHE A 58 -3.23 6.77 -0.42
N VAL A 59 -4.22 6.60 0.48
CA VAL A 59 -5.54 7.20 0.34
C VAL A 59 -5.88 8.07 1.55
N ASP A 60 -6.58 9.16 1.32
CA ASP A 60 -7.29 9.87 2.39
C ASP A 60 -8.54 9.06 2.77
N ILE A 61 -8.36 8.14 3.73
CA ILE A 61 -9.38 7.20 4.15
C ILE A 61 -10.61 7.84 4.80
N LYS A 62 -10.49 9.09 5.25
CA LYS A 62 -11.61 9.82 5.86
C LYS A 62 -12.62 10.26 4.80
N ASN A 63 -12.14 10.68 3.64
CA ASN A 63 -12.95 11.28 2.60
C ASN A 63 -13.18 10.35 1.40
N PHE A 64 -12.23 9.44 1.10
CA PHE A 64 -12.20 8.71 -0.17
C PHE A 64 -11.88 7.21 0.00
N ARG A 65 -12.32 6.59 1.09
CA ARG A 65 -12.01 5.17 1.36
C ARG A 65 -12.51 4.24 0.26
N ASN A 66 -13.75 4.37 -0.15
CA ASN A 66 -14.35 3.48 -1.16
C ASN A 66 -13.74 3.71 -2.55
N GLU A 67 -13.57 4.96 -2.93
CA GLU A 67 -12.95 5.35 -4.19
C GLU A 67 -11.49 4.88 -4.25
N GLY A 68 -10.77 5.07 -3.15
CA GLY A 68 -9.39 4.61 -3.02
C GLY A 68 -9.26 3.09 -3.08
N ALA A 69 -10.13 2.35 -2.39
CA ALA A 69 -10.16 0.89 -2.46
C ALA A 69 -10.43 0.40 -3.89
N THR A 70 -11.41 0.99 -4.55
CA THR A 70 -11.75 0.67 -5.94
C THR A 70 -10.60 0.99 -6.90
N MET A 71 -9.94 2.14 -6.71
CA MET A 71 -8.80 2.55 -7.52
C MET A 71 -7.61 1.58 -7.35
N LEU A 72 -7.28 1.21 -6.12
CA LEU A 72 -6.20 0.25 -5.84
C LEU A 72 -6.54 -1.14 -6.41
N ALA A 73 -7.78 -1.61 -6.26
CA ALA A 73 -8.21 -2.87 -6.85
C ALA A 73 -8.12 -2.83 -8.38
N ALA A 74 -8.60 -1.77 -9.02
CA ALA A 74 -8.51 -1.62 -10.47
C ALA A 74 -7.07 -1.63 -10.96
N SER A 75 -6.18 -0.89 -10.31
CA SER A 75 -4.76 -0.84 -10.68
C SER A 75 -4.06 -2.20 -10.54
N LEU A 76 -4.44 -3.00 -9.55
CA LEU A 76 -3.91 -4.34 -9.35
C LEU A 76 -4.41 -5.32 -10.41
N HIS A 77 -5.73 -5.39 -10.59
CA HIS A 77 -6.37 -6.39 -11.45
C HIS A 77 -6.22 -6.11 -12.95
N LEU A 78 -6.04 -4.84 -13.34
CA LEU A 78 -5.83 -4.46 -14.74
C LEU A 78 -4.34 -4.47 -15.14
N SER A 79 -3.44 -4.71 -14.20
CA SER A 79 -2.02 -4.85 -14.47
C SER A 79 -1.66 -6.27 -14.92
N ARG A 80 -0.58 -6.40 -15.70
CA ARG A 80 -0.11 -7.70 -16.18
C ARG A 80 0.62 -8.45 -15.08
N GLY A 81 0.04 -9.54 -14.62
CA GLY A 81 0.58 -10.41 -13.57
C GLY A 81 -0.52 -11.21 -12.87
N THR A 82 -0.16 -11.93 -11.82
CA THR A 82 -1.13 -12.60 -10.95
C THR A 82 -1.42 -11.70 -9.75
N PRO A 83 -2.66 -11.20 -9.58
CA PRO A 83 -3.03 -10.41 -8.42
C PRO A 83 -3.18 -11.33 -7.19
N TYR A 84 -2.56 -10.92 -6.09
CA TYR A 84 -2.70 -11.53 -4.78
C TYR A 84 -3.49 -10.58 -3.88
N ILE A 85 -4.64 -11.03 -3.42
CA ILE A 85 -5.52 -10.26 -2.55
C ILE A 85 -5.27 -10.67 -1.11
N TYR A 86 -4.79 -9.73 -0.30
CA TYR A 86 -4.59 -9.97 1.12
C TYR A 86 -5.93 -9.87 1.86
N MET A 87 -6.13 -10.75 2.85
CA MET A 87 -7.38 -10.85 3.62
C MET A 87 -7.87 -9.47 4.09
N GLY A 88 -9.15 -9.16 3.82
CA GLY A 88 -9.78 -7.88 4.13
C GLY A 88 -9.58 -6.79 3.07
N GLU A 89 -8.69 -6.99 2.09
CA GLU A 89 -8.50 -6.03 1.00
C GLU A 89 -9.78 -5.90 0.15
N GLU A 90 -10.47 -7.03 -0.06
CA GLU A 90 -11.71 -7.13 -0.83
C GLU A 90 -12.88 -6.30 -0.26
N ILE A 91 -12.83 -5.96 1.02
CA ILE A 91 -13.80 -5.10 1.71
C ILE A 91 -13.24 -3.72 2.05
N GLY A 92 -12.07 -3.38 1.53
CA GLY A 92 -11.40 -2.11 1.82
C GLY A 92 -11.01 -1.95 3.28
N MET A 93 -10.51 -3.03 3.92
CA MET A 93 -10.05 -2.99 5.30
C MET A 93 -8.90 -2.00 5.47
N ILE A 94 -8.95 -1.25 6.56
CA ILE A 94 -7.91 -0.31 6.98
C ILE A 94 -7.15 -0.85 8.20
N ASP A 95 -6.03 -0.20 8.53
CA ASP A 95 -5.30 -0.53 9.76
C ASP A 95 -6.20 -0.29 10.99
N PRO A 96 -6.07 -1.11 12.04
CA PRO A 96 -6.78 -0.88 13.29
C PRO A 96 -6.27 0.40 13.96
N ASP A 97 -7.17 1.07 14.68
CA ASP A 97 -6.87 2.23 15.51
C ASP A 97 -6.77 1.76 16.98
N TYR A 98 -5.58 1.24 17.33
CA TYR A 98 -5.33 0.73 18.67
C TYR A 98 -4.95 1.88 19.62
N ASP A 99 -5.65 1.99 20.73
CA ASP A 99 -5.45 3.02 21.73
C ASP A 99 -4.54 2.56 22.89
N SER A 100 -4.39 1.26 23.07
CA SER A 100 -3.59 0.71 24.16
C SER A 100 -2.78 -0.52 23.77
N MET A 101 -1.76 -0.85 24.56
CA MET A 101 -0.98 -2.07 24.39
C MET A 101 -1.80 -3.35 24.64
N ALA A 102 -2.93 -3.26 25.33
CA ALA A 102 -3.82 -4.40 25.54
C ALA A 102 -4.52 -4.87 24.26
N ASP A 103 -4.56 -4.02 23.22
CA ASP A 103 -5.15 -4.34 21.93
C ASP A 103 -4.21 -5.17 21.04
N TYR A 104 -2.92 -5.21 21.40
CA TYR A 104 -1.92 -5.99 20.68
C TYR A 104 -1.84 -7.41 21.21
N VAL A 105 -1.90 -8.39 20.33
CA VAL A 105 -1.69 -9.81 20.64
C VAL A 105 -0.34 -10.32 20.14
N ASP A 106 0.37 -9.51 19.35
CA ASP A 106 1.67 -9.84 18.81
C ASP A 106 2.77 -9.71 19.87
N VAL A 107 3.51 -10.80 20.07
CA VAL A 107 4.57 -10.90 21.08
C VAL A 107 5.74 -9.94 20.81
N GLU A 108 6.10 -9.72 19.55
CA GLU A 108 7.20 -8.81 19.19
C GLU A 108 6.84 -7.37 19.51
N SER A 109 5.62 -6.94 19.20
CA SER A 109 5.12 -5.60 19.55
C SER A 109 5.10 -5.37 21.06
N ILE A 110 4.64 -6.36 21.83
CA ILE A 110 4.59 -6.28 23.29
C ILE A 110 6.00 -6.19 23.87
N ASN A 111 6.93 -7.03 23.41
CA ASN A 111 8.33 -7.02 23.87
C ASN A 111 9.04 -5.72 23.51
N ALA A 112 8.84 -5.20 22.29
CA ALA A 112 9.44 -3.94 21.87
C ALA A 112 8.96 -2.73 22.68
N TYR A 113 7.75 -2.78 23.22
CA TYR A 113 7.22 -1.73 24.10
C TYR A 113 7.81 -1.78 25.52
N GLN A 114 8.19 -2.96 26.00
CA GLN A 114 8.73 -3.18 27.35
C GLN A 114 10.24 -2.87 27.45
N MET A 115 10.93 -2.66 26.32
CA MET A 115 12.35 -2.28 26.24
C MET A 115 12.54 -0.76 26.26
#